data_c3074d5e5a0a0a282271ad6568a8648f
#
_entry.id   c3074d5e5a0a0a282271ad6568a8648f
#
_cell.length_a   1.000
_cell.length_b   1.000
_cell.length_c   1.000
_cell.angle_alpha   90.00
_cell.angle_beta   90.00
_cell.angle_gamma   90.00
#
_symmetry.space_group_name_H-M   'P 1'
#
loop_
_entity.id
_entity.type
_entity.pdbx_description
1 polymer ?
#
loop_
_entity_poly.entity_id
_entity_poly.type
_entity_poly.pdbx_seq_one_letter_code
_entity_poly.pdbx_strand_id
1 'polypeptide(L)'
;RPAPAPKKSTFIRDDPVTEPERPAPSYAPKGDSRVADKVVNLNSGGQLKVVLATPKQFESAGEIADHLRDRRAVLINLEKTDPAISRRLIDFLSGVAYAQDGKIRRVASATYIITPFNVDLMGDQLDDMESGEFHL
;
A
#
# COMPACT_ATOMS: atom_id res chain seq x y z
N ARG A 1 18.49 -56.76 -26.03
CA ARG A 1 17.15 -56.18 -26.32
C ARG A 1 17.32 -54.68 -26.52
N PRO A 2 16.94 -54.16 -27.67
CA PRO A 2 16.92 -52.72 -27.82
C PRO A 2 15.93 -52.12 -26.84
N ALA A 3 16.37 -51.18 -26.07
CA ALA A 3 15.48 -50.39 -25.23
C ALA A 3 14.40 -49.76 -26.10
N PRO A 4 13.16 -49.73 -25.67
CA PRO A 4 12.14 -49.04 -26.40
C PRO A 4 12.52 -47.57 -26.53
N ALA A 5 12.53 -47.08 -27.74
CA ALA A 5 12.77 -45.69 -27.99
C ALA A 5 11.87 -44.85 -27.10
N PRO A 6 12.37 -43.79 -26.50
CA PRO A 6 11.54 -42.93 -25.76
C PRO A 6 10.43 -42.43 -26.70
N LYS A 7 9.24 -42.70 -26.34
CA LYS A 7 8.12 -42.11 -27.04
C LYS A 7 8.34 -40.61 -27.04
N LYS A 8 8.58 -40.07 -28.20
CA LYS A 8 8.55 -38.62 -28.35
C LYS A 8 7.20 -38.18 -27.80
N SER A 9 7.22 -37.55 -26.66
CA SER A 9 6.08 -36.82 -26.25
C SER A 9 5.90 -35.77 -27.32
N THR A 10 4.95 -35.99 -28.17
CA THR A 10 4.41 -34.94 -28.98
C THR A 10 3.85 -33.94 -27.96
N PHE A 11 4.68 -32.97 -27.64
CA PHE A 11 4.10 -31.73 -27.16
C PHE A 11 3.17 -31.29 -28.27
N ILE A 12 1.93 -31.62 -28.09
CA ILE A 12 0.86 -30.93 -28.79
C ILE A 12 1.12 -29.49 -28.43
N ARG A 13 1.62 -28.76 -29.39
CA ARG A 13 1.51 -27.32 -29.30
C ARG A 13 0.05 -27.06 -29.27
N ASP A 14 -0.42 -26.87 -28.09
CA ASP A 14 -1.71 -26.33 -27.89
C ASP A 14 -1.81 -25.08 -28.74
N ASP A 15 -2.84 -25.07 -29.51
CA ASP A 15 -3.36 -23.82 -30.02
C ASP A 15 -3.21 -22.76 -28.96
N PRO A 16 -2.96 -21.52 -29.33
CA PRO A 16 -2.95 -20.46 -28.37
C PRO A 16 -4.27 -20.51 -27.63
N VAL A 17 -4.24 -21.07 -26.47
CA VAL A 17 -5.31 -20.89 -25.52
C VAL A 17 -5.39 -19.39 -25.38
N THR A 18 -6.35 -18.83 -26.06
CA THR A 18 -6.82 -17.52 -25.70
C THR A 18 -7.23 -17.66 -24.25
N GLU A 19 -6.27 -17.41 -23.41
CA GLU A 19 -6.51 -17.21 -21.99
C GLU A 19 -7.67 -16.21 -21.93
N PRO A 20 -8.81 -16.59 -21.39
CA PRO A 20 -9.87 -15.62 -21.25
C PRO A 20 -9.24 -14.49 -20.47
N GLU A 21 -9.17 -13.34 -21.09
CA GLU A 21 -8.71 -12.13 -20.42
C GLU A 21 -9.45 -12.07 -19.11
N ARG A 22 -8.75 -12.43 -18.06
CA ARG A 22 -9.25 -12.11 -16.73
C ARG A 22 -9.43 -10.61 -16.76
N PRO A 23 -10.64 -10.12 -16.59
CA PRO A 23 -10.79 -8.68 -16.47
C PRO A 23 -9.82 -8.27 -15.39
N ALA A 24 -8.83 -7.49 -15.76
CA ALA A 24 -7.94 -6.89 -14.80
C ALA A 24 -8.82 -6.33 -13.69
N PRO A 25 -8.53 -6.64 -12.40
CA PRO A 25 -9.31 -6.08 -11.35
C PRO A 25 -9.30 -4.58 -11.55
N SER A 26 -10.40 -4.08 -12.00
CA SER A 26 -10.60 -2.67 -12.19
C SER A 26 -10.64 -2.05 -10.79
N TYR A 27 -9.49 -1.65 -10.29
CA TYR A 27 -9.41 -0.75 -9.16
C TYR A 27 -9.77 0.66 -9.63
N ALA A 28 -10.92 0.77 -10.28
CA ALA A 28 -11.48 2.08 -10.52
C ALA A 28 -11.85 2.65 -9.14
N PRO A 29 -11.31 3.79 -8.74
CA PRO A 29 -11.79 4.44 -7.54
C PRO A 29 -13.26 4.71 -7.75
N LYS A 30 -14.10 3.96 -7.08
CA LYS A 30 -15.50 4.35 -6.96
C LYS A 30 -15.49 5.65 -6.20
N GLY A 31 -16.02 6.69 -6.79
CA GLY A 31 -15.98 8.06 -6.25
C GLY A 31 -16.67 8.28 -4.92
N ASP A 32 -17.15 7.23 -4.29
CA ASP A 32 -17.64 7.24 -2.92
C ASP A 32 -16.60 6.56 -2.03
N SER A 33 -15.56 7.30 -1.67
CA SER A 33 -14.69 6.85 -0.60
C SER A 33 -15.48 6.86 0.70
N ARG A 34 -15.88 5.70 1.14
CA ARG A 34 -16.53 5.48 2.43
C ARG A 34 -15.57 5.57 3.60
N VAL A 35 -14.30 5.74 3.32
CA VAL A 35 -13.31 6.17 4.27
C VAL A 35 -13.48 7.69 4.35
N ALA A 36 -13.65 8.23 5.55
CA ALA A 36 -13.75 9.67 5.74
C ALA A 36 -12.39 10.31 5.44
N ASP A 37 -12.04 10.38 4.17
CA ASP A 37 -10.81 10.97 3.70
C ASP A 37 -10.98 12.49 3.71
N LYS A 38 -10.37 13.11 4.70
CA LYS A 38 -10.26 14.55 4.73
C LYS A 38 -8.92 14.94 4.13
N VAL A 39 -8.94 15.59 3.00
CA VAL A 39 -7.73 16.16 2.38
C VAL A 39 -7.46 17.51 3.03
N VAL A 40 -6.32 17.64 3.68
CA VAL A 40 -5.87 18.88 4.30
C VAL A 40 -4.69 19.42 3.52
N ASN A 41 -4.80 20.65 3.04
CA ASN A 41 -3.70 21.36 2.40
C ASN A 41 -2.85 22.03 3.48
N LEU A 42 -1.65 21.48 3.73
CA LEU A 42 -0.75 21.97 4.77
C LEU A 42 0.26 23.00 4.28
N ASN A 43 0.33 23.24 2.99
CA ASN A 43 1.35 24.14 2.44
C ASN A 43 0.82 24.92 1.23
N SER A 44 0.79 26.23 1.36
CA SER A 44 0.42 27.13 0.28
C SER A 44 1.49 27.29 -0.81
N GLY A 45 2.73 26.88 -0.59
CA GLY A 45 3.83 27.07 -1.53
C GLY A 45 4.30 25.81 -2.26
N GLY A 46 3.95 24.62 -1.80
CA GLY A 46 4.50 23.37 -2.32
C GLY A 46 3.51 22.22 -2.46
N GLN A 47 2.22 22.46 -2.28
CA GLN A 47 1.14 21.49 -2.53
C GLN A 47 1.33 20.09 -1.91
N LEU A 48 1.83 20.02 -0.69
CA LEU A 48 1.76 18.79 0.06
C LEU A 48 0.31 18.54 0.51
N LYS A 49 -0.30 17.53 -0.09
CA LYS A 49 -1.63 17.09 0.32
C LYS A 49 -1.49 15.95 1.32
N VAL A 50 -2.11 16.10 2.46
CA VAL A 50 -2.17 15.06 3.49
C VAL A 50 -3.60 14.55 3.59
N VAL A 51 -3.75 13.25 3.45
CA VAL A 51 -5.02 12.55 3.58
C VAL A 51 -5.09 11.94 4.97
N LEU A 52 -6.20 12.14 5.66
CA LEU A 52 -6.47 11.48 6.94
C LEU A 52 -7.32 10.24 6.70
N ALA A 53 -6.84 9.08 7.10
CA ALA A 53 -7.53 7.82 6.95
C ALA A 53 -7.74 7.13 8.30
N THR A 54 -8.94 6.60 8.52
CA THR A 54 -9.27 5.78 9.68
C THR A 54 -9.85 4.44 9.21
N PRO A 55 -9.02 3.58 8.63
CA PRO A 55 -9.49 2.32 8.06
C PRO A 55 -9.94 1.36 9.17
N LYS A 56 -11.05 0.69 8.94
CA LYS A 56 -11.56 -0.36 9.85
C LYS A 56 -11.38 -1.76 9.28
N GLN A 57 -11.15 -1.85 7.99
CA GLN A 57 -11.07 -3.10 7.25
C GLN A 57 -9.83 -3.09 6.36
N PHE A 58 -9.32 -4.26 6.06
CA PHE A 58 -8.15 -4.40 5.19
C PHE A 58 -8.41 -3.90 3.76
N GLU A 59 -9.62 -4.00 3.30
CA GLU A 59 -10.05 -3.56 1.97
C GLU A 59 -9.77 -2.08 1.70
N SER A 60 -9.76 -1.26 2.76
CA SER A 60 -9.40 0.16 2.66
C SER A 60 -7.93 0.40 2.29
N ALA A 61 -7.09 -0.62 2.37
CA ALA A 61 -5.67 -0.51 2.05
C ALA A 61 -5.41 -0.08 0.59
N GLY A 62 -6.25 -0.53 -0.33
CA GLY A 62 -6.17 -0.15 -1.73
C GLY A 62 -6.35 1.35 -1.96
N GLU A 63 -7.37 1.93 -1.35
CA GLU A 63 -7.64 3.37 -1.44
C GLU A 63 -6.49 4.19 -0.87
N ILE A 64 -5.96 3.76 0.27
CA ILE A 64 -4.80 4.42 0.88
C ILE A 64 -3.57 4.31 -0.03
N ALA A 65 -3.36 3.15 -0.63
CA ALA A 65 -2.27 2.95 -1.59
C ALA A 65 -2.41 3.85 -2.82
N ASP A 66 -3.63 4.07 -3.30
CA ASP A 66 -3.89 4.96 -4.42
C ASP A 66 -3.53 6.42 -4.09
N HIS A 67 -3.83 6.87 -2.87
CA HIS A 67 -3.38 8.19 -2.42
C HIS A 67 -1.85 8.31 -2.42
N LEU A 68 -1.15 7.26 -1.99
CA LEU A 68 0.32 7.23 -2.01
C LEU A 68 0.86 7.26 -3.45
N ARG A 69 0.22 6.56 -4.37
CA ARG A 69 0.58 6.61 -5.79
C ARG A 69 0.41 7.99 -6.40
N ASP A 70 -0.59 8.72 -5.93
CA ASP A 70 -0.83 10.12 -6.31
C ASP A 70 0.09 11.11 -5.59
N ARG A 71 1.13 10.62 -4.91
CA ARG A 71 2.11 11.41 -4.17
C ARG A 71 1.52 12.24 -3.05
N ARG A 72 0.48 11.74 -2.42
CA ARG A 72 -0.12 12.34 -1.23
C ARG A 72 0.46 11.68 0.01
N ALA A 73 0.71 12.45 1.04
CA ALA A 73 0.99 11.89 2.36
C ALA A 73 -0.31 11.39 2.99
N VAL A 74 -0.24 10.29 3.72
CA VAL A 74 -1.42 9.73 4.39
C VAL A 74 -1.13 9.57 5.87
N LEU A 75 -1.97 10.18 6.69
CA LEU A 75 -1.99 9.98 8.13
C LEU A 75 -3.05 8.93 8.46
N ILE A 76 -2.62 7.83 9.02
CA ILE A 76 -3.48 6.69 9.31
C ILE A 76 -3.68 6.57 10.82
N ASN A 77 -4.92 6.66 11.25
CA ASN A 77 -5.28 6.43 12.65
C ASN A 77 -5.93 5.04 12.79
N LEU A 78 -5.28 4.19 13.59
CA LEU A 78 -5.69 2.80 13.83
C LEU A 78 -6.22 2.56 15.24
N GLU A 79 -6.51 3.61 16.01
CA GLU A 79 -6.95 3.48 17.40
C GLU A 79 -8.24 2.66 17.53
N LYS A 80 -9.12 2.77 16.56
CA LYS A 80 -10.40 2.06 16.53
C LYS A 80 -10.40 0.83 15.61
N THR A 81 -9.24 0.42 15.17
CA THR A 81 -9.07 -0.70 14.24
C THR A 81 -8.64 -1.94 15.02
N ASP A 82 -9.20 -3.08 14.66
CA ASP A 82 -8.78 -4.36 15.24
C ASP A 82 -7.26 -4.57 15.08
N PRO A 83 -6.54 -5.02 16.12
CA PRO A 83 -5.09 -5.18 16.09
C PRO A 83 -4.59 -6.10 14.97
N ALA A 84 -5.30 -7.16 14.65
CA ALA A 84 -4.92 -8.07 13.57
C ALA A 84 -5.06 -7.40 12.20
N ILE A 85 -6.10 -6.61 12.01
CA ILE A 85 -6.32 -5.81 10.79
C ILE A 85 -5.28 -4.70 10.70
N SER A 86 -4.99 -4.03 11.80
CA SER A 86 -3.96 -2.97 11.87
C SER A 86 -2.61 -3.49 11.41
N ARG A 87 -2.19 -4.64 11.89
CA ARG A 87 -0.93 -5.27 11.50
C ARG A 87 -0.88 -5.54 10.00
N ARG A 88 -1.93 -6.12 9.43
CA ARG A 88 -2.02 -6.39 8.00
C ARG A 88 -1.97 -5.11 7.17
N LEU A 89 -2.66 -4.08 7.61
CA LEU A 89 -2.64 -2.77 6.96
C LEU A 89 -1.23 -2.17 6.94
N ILE A 90 -0.56 -2.16 8.08
CA ILE A 90 0.80 -1.62 8.19
C ILE A 90 1.78 -2.42 7.35
N ASP A 91 1.73 -3.75 7.38
CA ASP A 91 2.59 -4.60 6.56
C ASP A 91 2.41 -4.31 5.07
N PHE A 92 1.19 -4.25 4.60
CA PHE A 92 0.88 -3.96 3.21
C PHE A 92 1.33 -2.54 2.81
N LEU A 93 0.99 -1.55 3.61
CA LEU A 93 1.30 -0.15 3.30
C LEU A 93 2.79 0.16 3.45
N SER A 94 3.50 -0.55 4.31
CA SER A 94 4.97 -0.49 4.38
C SER A 94 5.60 -0.96 3.07
N GLY A 95 5.07 -2.04 2.49
CA GLY A 95 5.50 -2.52 1.19
C GLY A 95 5.21 -1.53 0.06
N VAL A 96 4.03 -0.91 0.09
CA VAL A 96 3.66 0.13 -0.88
C VAL A 96 4.58 1.34 -0.77
N ALA A 97 4.83 1.81 0.45
CA ALA A 97 5.75 2.92 0.71
C ALA A 97 7.16 2.61 0.20
N TYR A 98 7.67 1.43 0.54
CA TYR A 98 8.98 0.98 0.08
C TYR A 98 9.09 0.97 -1.44
N ALA A 99 8.09 0.44 -2.12
CA ALA A 99 8.08 0.35 -3.59
C ALA A 99 8.06 1.73 -4.27
N GLN A 100 7.65 2.76 -3.58
CA GLN A 100 7.56 4.13 -4.07
C GLN A 100 8.64 5.06 -3.49
N ASP A 101 9.65 4.50 -2.84
CA ASP A 101 10.70 5.27 -2.14
C ASP A 101 10.14 6.22 -1.07
N GLY A 102 8.94 5.93 -0.59
CA GLY A 102 8.31 6.65 0.50
C GLY A 102 8.79 6.16 1.87
N LYS A 103 8.32 6.83 2.89
CA LYS A 103 8.63 6.47 4.28
C LYS A 103 7.35 6.31 5.08
N ILE A 104 7.35 5.34 5.98
CA ILE A 104 6.28 5.16 6.96
C ILE A 104 6.87 5.40 8.34
N ARG A 105 6.19 6.20 9.16
CA ARG A 105 6.62 6.50 10.52
C ARG A 105 5.45 6.47 11.49
N ARG A 106 5.71 5.98 12.66
CA ARG A 106 4.75 6.02 13.76
C ARG A 106 4.84 7.37 14.45
N VAL A 107 3.73 8.09 14.53
CA VAL A 107 3.67 9.42 15.15
C VAL A 107 2.93 9.43 16.49
N ALA A 108 2.18 8.38 16.77
CA ALA A 108 1.51 8.17 18.06
C ALA A 108 1.26 6.67 18.26
N SER A 109 0.67 6.28 19.40
CA SER A 109 0.53 4.86 19.77
C SER A 109 -0.14 3.98 18.71
N ALA A 110 -1.09 4.51 17.96
CA ALA A 110 -1.78 3.79 16.88
C ALA A 110 -1.96 4.65 15.64
N THR A 111 -1.08 5.62 15.45
CA THR A 111 -1.15 6.57 14.34
C THR A 111 0.17 6.57 13.59
N TYR A 112 0.05 6.41 12.27
CA TYR A 112 1.19 6.36 11.36
C TYR A 112 1.05 7.42 10.28
N ILE A 113 2.17 7.94 9.83
CA ILE A 113 2.21 8.79 8.64
C ILE A 113 3.04 8.11 7.55
N ILE A 114 2.52 8.12 6.35
CA ILE A 114 3.21 7.65 5.16
C ILE A 114 3.43 8.82 4.24
N THR A 115 4.68 9.05 3.86
CA THR A 115 5.07 10.17 3.02
C THR A 115 5.66 9.70 1.72
N PRO A 116 5.43 10.43 0.60
CA PRO A 116 6.11 10.16 -0.65
C PRO A 116 7.61 10.47 -0.56
N PHE A 117 8.39 10.01 -1.54
CA PHE A 117 9.84 10.00 -1.51
C PHE A 117 10.50 11.38 -1.31
N ASN A 118 9.86 12.43 -1.72
CA ASN A 118 10.43 13.80 -1.69
C ASN A 118 9.92 14.64 -0.50
N VAL A 119 9.35 14.02 0.50
CA VAL A 119 8.84 14.70 1.70
C VAL A 119 9.64 14.24 2.91
N ASP A 120 10.29 15.19 3.58
CA ASP A 120 10.93 14.95 4.85
C ASP A 120 10.03 15.42 6.00
N LEU A 121 9.85 14.52 6.95
CA LEU A 121 9.21 14.84 8.21
C LEU A 121 10.28 15.23 9.21
N MET A 122 10.21 16.44 9.69
CA MET A 122 11.11 16.96 10.72
C MET A 122 10.32 17.19 12.00
N GLY A 123 10.87 16.74 13.11
CA GLY A 123 10.31 16.96 14.44
C GLY A 123 11.03 16.14 15.48
N ASP A 124 11.28 16.72 16.64
CA ASP A 124 12.05 16.12 17.71
C ASP A 124 11.50 14.76 18.17
N GLN A 125 10.20 14.61 18.18
CA GLN A 125 9.56 13.34 18.52
C GLN A 125 9.66 12.27 17.44
N LEU A 126 9.86 12.70 16.18
CA LEU A 126 10.00 11.78 15.07
C LEU A 126 11.42 11.21 14.98
N ASP A 127 12.42 12.01 15.36
CA ASP A 127 13.80 11.58 15.38
C ASP A 127 14.03 10.52 16.47
N ASP A 128 13.39 10.65 17.62
CA ASP A 128 13.42 9.65 18.68
C ASP A 128 12.75 8.33 18.25
N MET A 129 11.76 8.39 17.40
CA MET A 129 11.10 7.21 16.84
C MET A 129 11.88 6.55 15.72
N GLU A 130 12.67 7.29 14.97
CA GLU A 130 13.50 6.74 13.90
C GLU A 130 14.70 5.98 14.45
N SER A 131 15.26 6.42 15.59
CA SER A 131 16.37 5.76 16.27
C SER A 131 15.94 4.58 17.13
N GLY A 132 14.68 4.51 17.51
CA GLY A 132 14.10 3.48 18.35
C GLY A 132 13.11 2.62 17.60
N GLU A 133 13.60 1.55 16.99
CA GLU A 133 12.84 0.33 16.85
C GLU A 133 11.54 0.42 16.03
N PHE A 134 11.68 0.47 14.71
CA PHE A 134 10.67 -0.11 13.85
C PHE A 134 10.76 -1.63 13.96
N HIS A 135 10.19 -2.20 15.00
CA HIS A 135 9.84 -3.60 15.02
C HIS A 135 8.48 -3.75 14.37
N LEU A 136 8.54 -4.09 13.11
CA LEU A 136 7.39 -4.66 12.46
C LEU A 136 7.11 -6.05 13.01
#